data_940c47ca017ec68f8fa98e260ed3251d
#
_entry.id   940c47ca017ec68f8fa98e260ed3251d
#
_cell.length_a   1.000
_cell.length_b   1.000
_cell.length_c   1.000
_cell.angle_alpha   90.00
_cell.angle_beta   90.00
_cell.angle_gamma   90.00
#
_symmetry.space_group_name_H-M   'P 1'
#
loop_
_entity.id
_entity.type
_entity.pdbx_description
1 polymer ?
#
loop_
_entity_poly.entity_id
_entity_poly.type
_entity_poly.pdbx_seq_one_letter_code
_entity_poly.pdbx_strand_id
1 'polypeptide(L)'
;IRRPPRSTPLYSSAASDVYKRQVHRTAELVSKHLNKLGFDVSSGIGKTGVVGDLIGNNDGPTIGLRADMDALPIQETSDVPYCSVNEGVMHACGHDGHTAMLLGAATVLKQLQDKLNGNVRFIFQPAEEGDGGARYMIEDGCLDNVNEIYGIHLWNYQKYGEVGVKEGPILAAADVFSITIKGVGGHGAAPQGTVDAILVSAHLITALQSIVSRNTNPLESTVVTIGQINGGHNFNVIADEIVLKGTARSYTEENRQLIKNRMQEIISGIAKTFSAEIDFTYTEGYPPTINDEALFKKLMISAKKIVGDRCGFPYLSMGGEDFSYYAQKIPGCFFFVGSAPSNQELRSVPHHCSHFDIDENALLVGASIFVQLVEDQVINNR
;
A
#
# COMPACT_ATOMS: atom_id res chain seq x y z
N ILE A 1 3.98 12.53 -21.20
CA ILE A 1 3.43 12.99 -19.92
C ILE A 1 4.63 13.31 -19.05
N ARG A 2 4.81 14.56 -18.65
CA ARG A 2 5.85 14.93 -17.68
C ARG A 2 5.23 14.96 -16.30
N ARG A 3 5.93 14.45 -15.30
CA ARG A 3 5.63 14.71 -13.91
C ARG A 3 5.59 16.22 -13.74
N PRO A 4 4.50 16.81 -13.25
CA PRO A 4 4.54 18.22 -12.93
C PRO A 4 5.57 18.43 -11.83
N PRO A 5 6.24 19.59 -11.77
CA PRO A 5 7.20 19.87 -10.72
C PRO A 5 6.56 19.63 -9.36
N ARG A 6 7.22 18.90 -8.47
CA ARG A 6 6.79 18.70 -7.09
C ARG A 6 6.58 20.01 -6.34
N SER A 7 7.19 21.06 -6.86
CA SER A 7 7.06 22.44 -6.39
C SER A 7 5.88 23.22 -6.95
N THR A 8 5.15 22.68 -7.95
CA THR A 8 3.92 23.36 -8.32
C THR A 8 2.95 23.28 -7.16
N PRO A 9 2.23 24.40 -6.92
CA PRO A 9 1.18 24.44 -5.93
C PRO A 9 0.15 23.29 -6.02
N LEU A 10 0.21 22.46 -7.03
CA LEU A 10 -0.71 21.38 -7.35
C LEU A 10 -0.43 20.08 -6.56
N TYR A 11 0.83 19.80 -6.18
CA TYR A 11 1.23 18.54 -5.53
C TYR A 11 1.64 18.71 -4.08
N SER A 12 2.11 19.89 -3.70
CA SER A 12 2.66 20.15 -2.37
C SER A 12 1.62 20.39 -1.27
N SER A 13 0.35 20.59 -1.59
CA SER A 13 -0.70 20.79 -0.59
C SER A 13 -1.37 19.48 -0.12
N ALA A 14 -1.19 18.41 -0.85
CA ALA A 14 -1.67 17.08 -0.42
C ALA A 14 -1.13 16.67 0.95
N ALA A 15 -0.09 17.28 1.33
CA ALA A 15 0.73 16.93 2.47
C ALA A 15 0.27 17.48 3.81
N SER A 16 -0.38 18.60 3.86
CA SER A 16 -0.99 19.11 5.12
C SER A 16 -2.16 18.24 5.58
N ASP A 17 -2.64 17.37 4.71
CA ASP A 17 -3.85 16.57 4.88
C ASP A 17 -3.58 15.08 5.14
N VAL A 18 -2.33 14.63 5.20
CA VAL A 18 -1.91 13.23 5.42
C VAL A 18 -2.57 12.61 6.65
N TYR A 19 -2.85 13.41 7.67
CA TYR A 19 -3.31 12.91 8.97
C TYR A 19 -4.80 12.52 9.05
N LYS A 20 -5.63 12.79 8.02
CA LYS A 20 -7.10 12.60 8.15
C LYS A 20 -7.81 12.19 6.85
N ARG A 21 -7.18 11.47 5.95
CA ARG A 21 -7.81 11.08 4.66
C ARG A 21 -8.23 12.29 3.83
N GLN A 22 -7.41 13.34 3.80
CA GLN A 22 -7.74 14.61 3.16
C GLN A 22 -6.59 15.03 2.24
N VAL A 23 -6.87 15.01 0.94
CA VAL A 23 -5.96 15.45 -0.12
C VAL A 23 -6.68 16.49 -0.99
N HIS A 24 -7.27 17.50 -0.33
CA HIS A 24 -8.21 18.46 -0.93
C HIS A 24 -7.69 19.08 -2.22
N ARG A 25 -6.44 19.53 -2.23
CA ARG A 25 -5.89 20.24 -3.38
C ARG A 25 -5.63 19.30 -4.55
N THR A 26 -5.09 18.11 -4.32
CA THR A 26 -4.89 17.11 -5.36
C THR A 26 -6.24 16.66 -5.92
N ALA A 27 -7.23 16.42 -5.05
CA ALA A 27 -8.59 16.07 -5.44
C ALA A 27 -9.26 17.18 -6.29
N GLU A 28 -9.10 18.45 -5.90
CA GLU A 28 -9.61 19.59 -6.68
C GLU A 28 -8.96 19.66 -8.07
N LEU A 29 -7.66 19.44 -8.17
CA LEU A 29 -6.94 19.42 -9.44
C LEU A 29 -7.44 18.28 -10.34
N VAL A 30 -7.54 17.07 -9.78
CA VAL A 30 -8.05 15.88 -10.49
C VAL A 30 -9.47 16.17 -10.99
N SER A 31 -10.37 16.64 -10.11
CA SER A 31 -11.74 16.96 -10.49
C SER A 31 -11.82 18.01 -11.60
N LYS A 32 -11.04 19.09 -11.49
CA LYS A 32 -10.97 20.14 -12.53
C LYS A 32 -10.50 19.60 -13.87
N HIS A 33 -9.46 18.74 -13.85
CA HIS A 33 -8.92 18.15 -15.07
C HIS A 33 -9.95 17.23 -15.74
N LEU A 34 -10.58 16.32 -15.00
CA LEU A 34 -11.59 15.40 -15.52
C LEU A 34 -12.85 16.14 -16.03
N ASN A 35 -13.33 17.14 -15.27
CA ASN A 35 -14.44 17.99 -15.70
C ASN A 35 -14.13 18.73 -17.01
N LYS A 36 -12.91 19.26 -17.15
CA LYS A 36 -12.47 19.93 -18.40
C LYS A 36 -12.46 18.98 -19.60
N LEU A 37 -12.19 17.70 -19.37
CA LEU A 37 -12.25 16.65 -20.38
C LEU A 37 -13.69 16.19 -20.66
N GLY A 38 -14.66 16.58 -19.85
CA GLY A 38 -16.07 16.19 -20.00
C GLY A 38 -16.37 14.78 -19.51
N PHE A 39 -15.75 14.38 -18.39
CA PHE A 39 -16.11 13.18 -17.64
C PHE A 39 -17.32 13.47 -16.75
N ASP A 40 -18.05 12.40 -16.36
CA ASP A 40 -18.96 12.45 -15.22
C ASP A 40 -18.14 12.30 -13.93
N VAL A 41 -18.09 13.35 -13.09
CA VAL A 41 -17.17 13.43 -11.97
C VAL A 41 -17.89 13.51 -10.65
N SER A 42 -17.61 12.54 -9.77
CA SER A 42 -18.04 12.52 -8.37
C SER A 42 -16.84 12.80 -7.47
N SER A 43 -16.96 13.81 -6.61
CA SER A 43 -15.91 14.20 -5.64
C SER A 43 -16.40 13.99 -4.22
N GLY A 44 -15.46 13.83 -3.27
CA GLY A 44 -15.77 13.62 -1.85
C GLY A 44 -16.01 12.15 -1.49
N ILE A 45 -15.75 11.23 -2.40
CA ILE A 45 -15.85 9.79 -2.18
C ILE A 45 -14.74 9.36 -1.21
N GLY A 46 -15.07 8.66 -0.12
CA GLY A 46 -14.09 8.38 0.95
C GLY A 46 -13.50 9.65 1.58
N LYS A 47 -14.26 10.74 1.64
CA LYS A 47 -13.96 12.12 2.06
C LYS A 47 -13.36 13.01 0.97
N THR A 48 -12.25 12.66 0.36
CA THR A 48 -11.55 13.50 -0.63
C THR A 48 -11.18 12.75 -1.90
N GLY A 49 -11.61 11.52 -2.06
CA GLY A 49 -11.43 10.77 -3.31
C GLY A 49 -12.25 11.35 -4.44
N VAL A 50 -11.83 11.06 -5.65
CA VAL A 50 -12.48 11.50 -6.88
C VAL A 50 -12.70 10.30 -7.78
N VAL A 51 -13.91 10.19 -8.31
CA VAL A 51 -14.26 9.19 -9.32
C VAL A 51 -14.66 9.92 -10.58
N GLY A 52 -14.13 9.49 -11.72
CA GLY A 52 -14.49 10.00 -13.04
C GLY A 52 -14.95 8.87 -13.95
N ASP A 53 -16.14 8.97 -14.49
CA ASP A 53 -16.69 7.98 -15.42
C ASP A 53 -16.55 8.43 -16.87
N LEU A 54 -15.97 7.57 -17.70
CA LEU A 54 -15.96 7.68 -19.15
C LEU A 54 -16.92 6.65 -19.73
N ILE A 55 -18.08 7.10 -20.13
CA ILE A 55 -19.15 6.26 -20.67
C ILE A 55 -18.92 6.08 -22.16
N GLY A 56 -18.82 4.84 -22.62
CA GLY A 56 -18.72 4.51 -24.05
C GLY A 56 -20.06 4.56 -24.76
N ASN A 57 -20.02 4.42 -26.07
CA ASN A 57 -21.21 4.51 -26.93
C ASN A 57 -22.02 3.20 -26.97
N ASN A 58 -21.44 2.08 -26.57
CA ASN A 58 -22.08 0.77 -26.57
C ASN A 58 -22.09 0.15 -25.17
N ASP A 59 -23.07 -0.67 -24.89
CA ASP A 59 -23.16 -1.47 -23.68
C ASP A 59 -21.97 -2.42 -23.57
N GLY A 60 -21.45 -2.57 -22.36
CA GLY A 60 -20.32 -3.44 -22.08
C GLY A 60 -19.84 -3.33 -20.65
N PRO A 61 -18.71 -4.00 -20.31
CA PRO A 61 -18.19 -4.00 -18.96
C PRO A 61 -17.64 -2.61 -18.58
N THR A 62 -17.63 -2.34 -17.28
CA THR A 62 -16.94 -1.18 -16.69
C THR A 62 -15.61 -1.63 -16.09
N ILE A 63 -14.52 -1.07 -16.59
CA ILE A 63 -13.16 -1.31 -16.06
C ILE A 63 -12.80 -0.19 -15.10
N GLY A 64 -12.42 -0.54 -13.86
CA GLY A 64 -11.86 0.37 -12.88
C GLY A 64 -10.34 0.52 -13.07
N LEU A 65 -9.86 1.75 -13.04
CA LEU A 65 -8.44 2.10 -12.99
C LEU A 65 -8.18 2.95 -11.75
N ARG A 66 -7.26 2.53 -10.87
CA ARG A 66 -7.01 3.19 -9.58
C ARG A 66 -5.61 3.80 -9.51
N ALA A 67 -5.55 5.01 -8.96
CA ALA A 67 -4.34 5.64 -8.44
C ALA A 67 -4.62 6.23 -7.06
N ASP A 68 -3.67 6.09 -6.14
CA ASP A 68 -3.64 6.81 -4.88
C ASP A 68 -3.11 8.23 -5.05
N MET A 69 -3.36 9.10 -4.05
CA MET A 69 -3.05 10.54 -4.14
C MET A 69 -2.30 11.10 -2.95
N ASP A 70 -2.20 10.37 -1.84
CA ASP A 70 -1.68 10.90 -0.58
C ASP A 70 -0.16 10.96 -0.54
N ALA A 71 0.35 11.72 0.44
CA ALA A 71 1.77 11.93 0.69
C ALA A 71 2.12 11.50 2.11
N LEU A 72 3.41 11.42 2.40
CA LEU A 72 3.97 10.98 3.68
C LEU A 72 4.47 12.15 4.53
N PRO A 73 4.40 12.06 5.87
CA PRO A 73 4.96 13.05 6.78
C PRO A 73 6.50 12.91 6.87
N ILE A 74 7.18 13.13 5.74
CA ILE A 74 8.63 13.04 5.61
C ILE A 74 9.16 14.39 5.11
N GLN A 75 10.18 14.93 5.78
CA GLN A 75 10.89 16.10 5.28
C GLN A 75 11.74 15.71 4.07
N GLU A 76 11.44 16.29 2.91
CA GLU A 76 12.25 16.09 1.72
C GLU A 76 13.61 16.77 1.85
N THR A 77 14.69 16.04 1.48
CA THR A 77 16.07 16.51 1.52
C THR A 77 16.76 16.48 0.14
N SER A 78 16.00 16.17 -0.92
CA SER A 78 16.50 16.16 -2.30
C SER A 78 16.78 17.58 -2.79
N ASP A 79 17.87 17.75 -3.55
CA ASP A 79 18.21 19.01 -4.24
C ASP A 79 17.75 18.91 -5.69
N VAL A 80 16.42 18.93 -5.89
CA VAL A 80 15.78 18.85 -7.22
C VAL A 80 14.86 20.05 -7.44
N PRO A 81 14.66 20.50 -8.68
CA PRO A 81 13.84 21.69 -8.97
C PRO A 81 12.36 21.54 -8.56
N TYR A 82 11.90 20.34 -8.32
CA TYR A 82 10.54 19.96 -7.94
C TYR A 82 10.44 19.46 -6.50
N CYS A 83 11.43 19.72 -5.65
CA CYS A 83 11.39 19.44 -4.22
C CYS A 83 10.11 19.98 -3.57
N SER A 84 9.58 19.29 -2.57
CA SER A 84 8.40 19.74 -1.85
C SER A 84 8.61 21.11 -1.21
N VAL A 85 7.67 22.01 -1.43
CA VAL A 85 7.64 23.33 -0.76
C VAL A 85 6.90 23.32 0.57
N ASN A 86 6.29 22.18 0.94
CA ASN A 86 5.62 21.98 2.21
C ASN A 86 6.58 21.33 3.20
N GLU A 87 6.90 22.03 4.26
CA GLU A 87 7.76 21.53 5.32
C GLU A 87 7.17 20.26 5.94
N GLY A 88 8.03 19.24 6.13
CA GLY A 88 7.66 17.99 6.79
C GLY A 88 6.85 17.02 5.92
N VAL A 89 6.69 17.27 4.61
CA VAL A 89 5.84 16.44 3.80
C VAL A 89 6.32 16.22 2.38
N MET A 90 6.25 14.98 1.90
CA MET A 90 6.80 14.55 0.63
C MET A 90 5.98 13.39 0.02
N HIS A 91 5.87 13.34 -1.31
CA HIS A 91 5.43 12.15 -2.03
C HIS A 91 6.56 11.11 -2.12
N ALA A 92 6.96 10.55 -0.97
CA ALA A 92 8.06 9.60 -0.87
C ALA A 92 7.69 8.16 -1.28
N CYS A 93 6.46 7.95 -1.77
CA CYS A 93 6.00 6.68 -2.34
C CYS A 93 5.63 6.78 -3.84
N GLY A 94 5.61 7.99 -4.41
CA GLY A 94 5.36 8.18 -5.85
C GLY A 94 3.88 8.34 -6.22
N HIS A 95 2.98 8.57 -5.27
CA HIS A 95 1.53 8.72 -5.54
C HIS A 95 1.18 9.93 -6.41
N ASP A 96 2.00 10.97 -6.41
CA ASP A 96 1.93 12.05 -7.40
C ASP A 96 2.15 11.55 -8.83
N GLY A 97 3.08 10.61 -9.00
CA GLY A 97 3.31 9.92 -10.27
C GLY A 97 2.15 9.00 -10.65
N HIS A 98 1.57 8.26 -9.70
CA HIS A 98 0.39 7.42 -9.95
C HIS A 98 -0.80 8.26 -10.43
N THR A 99 -1.06 9.36 -9.73
CA THR A 99 -2.09 10.35 -10.13
C THR A 99 -1.84 10.89 -11.54
N ALA A 100 -0.58 11.24 -11.85
CA ALA A 100 -0.20 11.76 -13.18
C ALA A 100 -0.39 10.71 -14.29
N MET A 101 -0.02 9.44 -14.03
CA MET A 101 -0.24 8.34 -14.97
C MET A 101 -1.73 8.14 -15.28
N LEU A 102 -2.57 8.14 -14.24
CA LEU A 102 -4.01 7.92 -14.42
C LEU A 102 -4.69 9.10 -15.13
N LEU A 103 -4.32 10.35 -14.83
CA LEU A 103 -4.78 11.53 -15.56
C LEU A 103 -4.35 11.53 -17.03
N GLY A 104 -3.12 11.07 -17.29
CA GLY A 104 -2.61 10.87 -18.63
C GLY A 104 -3.41 9.85 -19.43
N ALA A 105 -3.69 8.69 -18.82
CA ALA A 105 -4.52 7.67 -19.41
C ALA A 105 -5.94 8.19 -19.67
N ALA A 106 -6.55 8.89 -18.72
CA ALA A 106 -7.87 9.53 -18.89
C ALA A 106 -7.90 10.49 -20.09
N THR A 107 -6.85 11.30 -20.25
CA THR A 107 -6.74 12.27 -21.37
C THR A 107 -6.70 11.57 -22.72
N VAL A 108 -5.98 10.46 -22.83
CA VAL A 108 -5.88 9.68 -24.09
C VAL A 108 -7.18 8.93 -24.35
N LEU A 109 -7.72 8.23 -23.34
CA LEU A 109 -8.93 7.42 -23.47
C LEU A 109 -10.15 8.28 -23.79
N LYS A 110 -10.21 9.54 -23.35
CA LYS A 110 -11.26 10.48 -23.77
C LYS A 110 -11.31 10.67 -25.27
N GLN A 111 -10.16 10.68 -25.96
CA GLN A 111 -10.10 10.79 -27.41
C GLN A 111 -10.57 9.52 -28.13
N LEU A 112 -10.65 8.41 -27.42
CA LEU A 112 -11.07 7.11 -27.91
C LEU A 112 -12.49 6.75 -27.46
N GLN A 113 -13.19 7.65 -26.76
CA GLN A 113 -14.50 7.40 -26.14
C GLN A 113 -15.51 6.78 -27.12
N ASP A 114 -15.58 7.30 -28.36
CA ASP A 114 -16.53 6.81 -29.37
C ASP A 114 -16.27 5.36 -29.83
N LYS A 115 -15.10 4.80 -29.50
CA LYS A 115 -14.72 3.43 -29.83
C LYS A 115 -14.95 2.45 -28.67
N LEU A 116 -15.32 2.93 -27.49
CA LEU A 116 -15.49 2.09 -26.32
C LEU A 116 -16.79 1.24 -26.42
N ASN A 117 -16.64 -0.07 -26.25
CA ASN A 117 -17.71 -1.04 -26.06
C ASN A 117 -17.82 -1.38 -24.56
N GLY A 118 -18.16 -0.40 -23.73
CA GLY A 118 -18.19 -0.46 -22.28
C GLY A 118 -17.72 0.86 -21.69
N ASN A 119 -17.42 0.87 -20.39
CA ASN A 119 -17.10 2.08 -19.65
C ASN A 119 -15.74 1.96 -18.97
N VAL A 120 -15.15 3.11 -18.61
CA VAL A 120 -13.94 3.17 -17.79
C VAL A 120 -14.21 4.08 -16.60
N ARG A 121 -14.00 3.57 -15.39
CA ARG A 121 -14.04 4.31 -14.13
C ARG A 121 -12.64 4.60 -13.64
N PHE A 122 -12.32 5.88 -13.48
CA PHE A 122 -11.06 6.38 -12.95
C PHE A 122 -11.24 6.69 -11.47
N ILE A 123 -10.50 6.00 -10.60
CA ILE A 123 -10.59 6.09 -9.15
C ILE A 123 -9.32 6.72 -8.62
N PHE A 124 -9.43 7.95 -8.10
CA PHE A 124 -8.34 8.67 -7.45
C PHE A 124 -8.56 8.62 -5.95
N GLN A 125 -7.72 7.83 -5.27
CA GLN A 125 -7.94 7.43 -3.90
C GLN A 125 -7.09 8.22 -2.91
N PRO A 126 -7.63 8.71 -1.76
CA PRO A 126 -6.87 9.27 -0.65
C PRO A 126 -6.42 8.18 0.32
N ALA A 127 -5.43 8.50 1.18
CA ALA A 127 -5.10 7.80 2.42
C ALA A 127 -4.76 6.31 2.28
N GLU A 128 -3.94 5.97 1.28
CA GLU A 128 -3.34 4.64 1.17
C GLU A 128 -2.37 4.38 2.33
N GLU A 129 -1.56 5.37 2.71
CA GLU A 129 -0.41 5.28 3.63
C GLU A 129 -0.79 5.15 5.13
N GLY A 130 -2.03 4.83 5.45
CA GLY A 130 -2.34 4.67 6.86
C GLY A 130 -3.77 4.32 7.22
N ASP A 131 -4.74 5.05 6.73
CA ASP A 131 -6.15 4.91 7.15
C ASP A 131 -6.96 3.91 6.30
N GLY A 132 -6.40 3.39 5.21
CA GLY A 132 -7.09 2.49 4.28
C GLY A 132 -8.22 3.18 3.55
N GLY A 133 -7.91 4.22 2.78
CA GLY A 133 -8.87 5.03 2.04
C GLY A 133 -9.76 4.24 1.09
N ALA A 134 -9.23 3.14 0.54
CA ALA A 134 -9.95 2.24 -0.36
C ALA A 134 -11.27 1.76 0.23
N ARG A 135 -11.30 1.30 1.50
CA ARG A 135 -12.54 0.78 2.12
C ARG A 135 -13.62 1.84 2.24
N TYR A 136 -13.26 3.10 2.52
CA TYR A 136 -14.24 4.20 2.61
C TYR A 136 -14.76 4.60 1.23
N MET A 137 -13.90 4.57 0.21
CA MET A 137 -14.35 4.78 -1.17
C MET A 137 -15.30 3.68 -1.63
N ILE A 138 -15.06 2.42 -1.22
CA ILE A 138 -15.96 1.29 -1.47
C ILE A 138 -17.29 1.48 -0.76
N GLU A 139 -17.28 1.88 0.51
CA GLU A 139 -18.50 2.18 1.29
C GLU A 139 -19.34 3.29 0.63
N ASP A 140 -18.69 4.27 0.00
CA ASP A 140 -19.32 5.36 -0.74
C ASP A 140 -19.66 4.99 -2.22
N GLY A 141 -19.55 3.71 -2.61
CA GLY A 141 -20.04 3.18 -3.89
C GLY A 141 -19.11 3.33 -5.08
N CYS A 142 -17.79 3.56 -4.88
CA CYS A 142 -16.86 3.70 -6.00
C CYS A 142 -16.73 2.44 -6.90
N LEU A 143 -17.16 1.28 -6.40
CA LEU A 143 -17.18 0.02 -7.16
C LEU A 143 -18.55 -0.31 -7.79
N ASP A 144 -19.56 0.53 -7.64
CA ASP A 144 -20.90 0.25 -8.17
C ASP A 144 -20.85 0.09 -9.70
N ASN A 145 -21.30 -1.08 -10.18
CA ASN A 145 -21.25 -1.48 -11.58
C ASN A 145 -19.85 -1.61 -12.20
N VAL A 146 -18.78 -1.69 -11.40
CA VAL A 146 -17.41 -2.01 -11.86
C VAL A 146 -17.25 -3.53 -11.90
N ASN A 147 -16.80 -4.07 -13.04
CA ASN A 147 -16.65 -5.52 -13.25
C ASN A 147 -15.27 -6.03 -12.86
N GLU A 148 -14.23 -5.23 -13.07
CA GLU A 148 -12.85 -5.55 -12.78
C GLU A 148 -12.06 -4.27 -12.52
N ILE A 149 -10.97 -4.35 -11.72
CA ILE A 149 -10.18 -3.18 -11.35
C ILE A 149 -8.67 -3.45 -11.48
N TYR A 150 -7.94 -2.42 -11.92
CA TYR A 150 -6.49 -2.44 -12.01
C TYR A 150 -5.88 -1.29 -11.22
N GLY A 151 -4.84 -1.61 -10.44
CA GLY A 151 -4.03 -0.65 -9.70
C GLY A 151 -2.56 -0.72 -10.13
N ILE A 152 -1.86 0.40 -10.00
CA ILE A 152 -0.47 0.56 -10.42
C ILE A 152 0.36 1.16 -9.29
N HIS A 153 1.62 0.74 -9.18
CA HIS A 153 2.59 1.39 -8.31
C HIS A 153 3.92 1.59 -9.04
N LEU A 154 4.52 2.77 -8.91
CA LEU A 154 5.91 3.02 -9.29
C LEU A 154 6.83 2.26 -8.33
N TRP A 155 7.88 1.59 -8.84
CA TRP A 155 8.62 0.64 -8.03
C TRP A 155 10.13 0.81 -8.20
N ASN A 156 10.76 1.54 -7.28
CA ASN A 156 12.21 1.81 -7.31
C ASN A 156 13.11 0.59 -7.05
N TYR A 157 12.51 -0.54 -6.72
CA TYR A 157 13.24 -1.82 -6.61
C TYR A 157 13.39 -2.53 -7.96
N GLN A 158 12.83 -1.96 -9.03
CA GLN A 158 12.95 -2.41 -10.42
C GLN A 158 13.46 -1.26 -11.30
N LYS A 159 14.23 -1.63 -12.33
CA LYS A 159 14.78 -0.66 -13.29
C LYS A 159 13.66 0.03 -14.06
N TYR A 160 13.91 1.27 -14.48
CA TYR A 160 13.03 1.97 -15.40
C TYR A 160 12.65 1.10 -16.62
N GLY A 161 11.37 1.07 -16.92
CA GLY A 161 10.79 0.36 -18.06
C GLY A 161 10.56 -1.13 -17.83
N GLU A 162 10.96 -1.72 -16.70
CA GLU A 162 10.50 -3.04 -16.30
C GLU A 162 9.07 -2.97 -15.74
N VAL A 163 8.27 -3.98 -16.01
CA VAL A 163 6.92 -4.11 -15.45
C VAL A 163 6.84 -5.41 -14.69
N GLY A 164 6.51 -5.32 -13.42
CA GLY A 164 6.40 -6.47 -12.52
C GLY A 164 4.95 -6.81 -12.23
N VAL A 165 4.54 -8.03 -12.56
CA VAL A 165 3.23 -8.56 -12.19
C VAL A 165 3.29 -10.08 -12.04
N LYS A 166 2.47 -10.64 -11.16
CA LYS A 166 2.29 -12.09 -10.97
C LYS A 166 0.85 -12.39 -10.58
N GLU A 167 0.41 -13.60 -10.83
CA GLU A 167 -0.85 -14.12 -10.30
C GLU A 167 -0.76 -14.39 -8.80
N GLY A 168 -1.88 -14.35 -8.12
CA GLY A 168 -1.97 -14.60 -6.68
C GLY A 168 -1.35 -13.47 -5.84
N PRO A 169 -0.86 -13.77 -4.64
CA PRO A 169 -0.38 -12.76 -3.70
C PRO A 169 0.80 -11.95 -4.25
N ILE A 170 0.70 -10.62 -4.24
CA ILE A 170 1.74 -9.70 -4.73
C ILE A 170 2.26 -8.76 -3.64
N LEU A 171 1.40 -8.37 -2.66
CA LEU A 171 1.76 -7.62 -1.46
C LEU A 171 1.13 -8.27 -0.23
N ALA A 172 1.72 -8.05 0.94
CA ALA A 172 1.37 -8.77 2.16
C ALA A 172 0.24 -8.09 2.93
N ALA A 173 -0.45 -8.87 3.77
CA ALA A 173 -1.24 -8.33 4.87
C ALA A 173 -0.34 -7.54 5.82
N ALA A 174 -0.86 -6.45 6.38
CA ALA A 174 -0.11 -5.53 7.23
C ALA A 174 -0.81 -5.32 8.57
N ASP A 175 -0.49 -6.18 9.55
CA ASP A 175 -1.08 -6.13 10.88
C ASP A 175 -0.13 -5.53 11.91
N VAL A 176 -0.71 -4.98 12.97
CA VAL A 176 0.02 -4.46 14.12
C VAL A 176 -0.46 -5.12 15.40
N PHE A 177 0.44 -5.23 16.38
CA PHE A 177 0.08 -5.76 17.70
C PHE A 177 0.76 -4.99 18.84
N SER A 178 0.13 -5.04 20.00
CA SER A 178 0.66 -4.55 21.26
C SER A 178 0.50 -5.61 22.35
N ILE A 179 1.54 -5.80 23.16
CA ILE A 179 1.57 -6.73 24.26
C ILE A 179 2.02 -5.95 25.50
N THR A 180 1.19 -5.91 26.53
CA THR A 180 1.55 -5.32 27.82
C THR A 180 1.75 -6.44 28.83
N ILE A 181 2.96 -6.59 29.32
CA ILE A 181 3.36 -7.59 30.32
C ILE A 181 3.33 -6.91 31.66
N LYS A 182 2.47 -7.37 32.56
CA LYS A 182 2.36 -6.89 33.94
C LYS A 182 2.93 -7.93 34.89
N GLY A 183 3.90 -7.53 35.65
CA GLY A 183 4.60 -8.31 36.65
C GLY A 183 4.37 -7.78 38.06
N VAL A 184 5.32 -8.09 38.94
CA VAL A 184 5.38 -7.57 40.33
C VAL A 184 6.77 -7.02 40.55
N GLY A 185 6.91 -5.70 40.61
CA GLY A 185 8.17 -4.99 40.83
C GLY A 185 8.75 -5.22 42.21
N GLY A 186 10.04 -4.89 42.36
CA GLY A 186 10.71 -5.03 43.65
C GLY A 186 12.18 -4.62 43.62
N HIS A 187 12.87 -4.88 44.73
CA HIS A 187 14.29 -4.59 44.85
C HIS A 187 15.13 -5.59 44.05
N GLY A 188 16.03 -5.14 43.18
CA GLY A 188 16.84 -5.98 42.32
C GLY A 188 17.71 -7.06 43.06
N ALA A 189 17.99 -6.86 44.35
CA ALA A 189 18.70 -7.82 45.16
C ALA A 189 17.77 -8.75 45.97
N ALA A 190 16.44 -8.62 45.86
CA ALA A 190 15.45 -9.46 46.57
C ALA A 190 14.33 -9.92 45.63
N PRO A 191 14.66 -10.71 44.57
CA PRO A 191 13.70 -11.07 43.51
C PRO A 191 12.66 -12.12 43.88
N GLN A 192 12.80 -12.84 44.98
CA GLN A 192 11.98 -14.02 45.33
C GLN A 192 10.49 -13.76 45.55
N GLY A 193 10.08 -12.50 45.70
CA GLY A 193 8.67 -12.10 45.82
C GLY A 193 8.15 -11.32 44.61
N THR A 194 8.88 -11.34 43.48
CA THR A 194 8.57 -10.55 42.30
C THR A 194 8.22 -11.39 41.09
N VAL A 195 7.65 -10.73 40.08
CA VAL A 195 7.50 -11.24 38.72
C VAL A 195 8.17 -10.24 37.80
N ASP A 196 9.37 -10.57 37.31
CA ASP A 196 10.20 -9.68 36.53
C ASP A 196 9.68 -9.56 35.08
N ALA A 197 9.02 -8.44 34.77
CA ALA A 197 8.44 -8.19 33.46
C ALA A 197 9.49 -8.12 32.34
N ILE A 198 10.75 -7.72 32.63
CA ILE A 198 11.85 -7.72 31.65
C ILE A 198 12.22 -9.17 31.30
N LEU A 199 12.39 -10.05 32.31
CA LEU A 199 12.69 -11.46 32.09
C LEU A 199 11.59 -12.14 31.27
N VAL A 200 10.31 -11.91 31.63
CA VAL A 200 9.16 -12.45 30.90
C VAL A 200 9.15 -11.98 29.45
N SER A 201 9.44 -10.69 29.20
CA SER A 201 9.48 -10.13 27.85
C SER A 201 10.57 -10.77 26.97
N ALA A 202 11.75 -11.05 27.53
CA ALA A 202 12.84 -11.70 26.81
C ALA A 202 12.45 -13.11 26.34
N HIS A 203 11.81 -13.90 27.22
CA HIS A 203 11.29 -15.23 26.87
C HIS A 203 10.17 -15.15 25.84
N LEU A 204 9.25 -14.20 25.97
CA LEU A 204 8.15 -14.02 25.04
C LEU A 204 8.66 -13.63 23.63
N ILE A 205 9.56 -12.65 23.54
CA ILE A 205 10.17 -12.23 22.27
C ILE A 205 10.81 -13.42 21.55
N THR A 206 11.59 -14.22 22.27
CA THR A 206 12.26 -15.39 21.72
C THR A 206 11.25 -16.46 21.27
N ALA A 207 10.23 -16.75 22.08
CA ALA A 207 9.22 -17.73 21.75
C ALA A 207 8.38 -17.36 20.52
N LEU A 208 8.04 -16.09 20.36
CA LEU A 208 7.29 -15.59 19.20
C LEU A 208 8.03 -15.81 17.87
N GLN A 209 9.38 -15.84 17.86
CA GLN A 209 10.14 -16.15 16.65
C GLN A 209 9.91 -17.58 16.14
N SER A 210 9.43 -18.48 16.99
CA SER A 210 9.09 -19.85 16.58
C SER A 210 7.91 -19.90 15.61
N ILE A 211 7.05 -18.89 15.55
CA ILE A 211 5.92 -18.82 14.62
C ILE A 211 6.44 -18.89 13.18
N VAL A 212 7.34 -17.99 12.81
CA VAL A 212 7.93 -17.94 11.48
C VAL A 212 8.82 -19.15 11.21
N SER A 213 9.65 -19.53 12.18
CA SER A 213 10.66 -20.57 11.96
C SER A 213 10.15 -22.00 12.09
N ARG A 214 8.98 -22.26 12.72
CA ARG A 214 8.49 -23.62 13.04
C ARG A 214 7.01 -23.85 12.78
N ASN A 215 6.20 -22.82 12.60
CA ASN A 215 4.75 -22.99 12.37
C ASN A 215 4.35 -22.65 10.94
N THR A 216 5.02 -21.69 10.30
CA THR A 216 4.77 -21.34 8.89
C THR A 216 5.43 -22.37 7.96
N ASN A 217 4.77 -22.67 6.84
CA ASN A 217 5.36 -23.44 5.76
C ASN A 217 6.62 -22.73 5.24
N PRO A 218 7.80 -23.39 5.19
CA PRO A 218 9.05 -22.72 4.77
C PRO A 218 9.06 -22.21 3.31
N LEU A 219 8.09 -22.62 2.48
CA LEU A 219 7.90 -22.11 1.13
C LEU A 219 7.01 -20.84 1.09
N GLU A 220 6.47 -20.43 2.22
CA GLU A 220 5.59 -19.26 2.33
C GLU A 220 6.24 -18.19 3.20
N SER A 221 6.14 -16.93 2.75
CA SER A 221 6.77 -15.81 3.45
C SER A 221 5.84 -15.25 4.52
N THR A 222 6.36 -15.15 5.75
CA THR A 222 5.72 -14.47 6.87
C THR A 222 6.74 -13.66 7.67
N VAL A 223 6.29 -12.63 8.35
CA VAL A 223 7.12 -11.79 9.23
C VAL A 223 6.40 -11.55 10.55
N VAL A 224 7.12 -11.72 11.67
CA VAL A 224 6.71 -11.27 13.00
C VAL A 224 7.87 -10.46 13.59
N THR A 225 7.67 -9.15 13.71
CA THR A 225 8.70 -8.23 14.20
C THR A 225 8.20 -7.51 15.44
N ILE A 226 8.99 -7.54 16.52
CA ILE A 226 8.86 -6.61 17.65
C ILE A 226 9.78 -5.44 17.37
N GLY A 227 9.19 -4.28 17.03
CA GLY A 227 9.92 -3.07 16.68
C GLY A 227 10.14 -2.11 17.85
N GLN A 228 9.42 -2.32 18.95
CA GLN A 228 9.48 -1.43 20.11
C GLN A 228 9.35 -2.22 21.43
N ILE A 229 10.20 -1.86 22.40
CA ILE A 229 10.14 -2.33 23.77
C ILE A 229 10.32 -1.13 24.71
N ASN A 230 9.40 -0.97 25.68
CA ASN A 230 9.43 0.10 26.67
C ASN A 230 9.14 -0.44 28.06
N GLY A 231 9.84 0.05 29.07
CA GLY A 231 9.61 -0.24 30.49
C GLY A 231 10.89 -0.22 31.32
N GLY A 232 10.72 -0.42 32.63
CA GLY A 232 11.79 -0.27 33.60
C GLY A 232 12.09 1.19 33.99
N HIS A 233 12.55 1.41 35.23
CA HIS A 233 12.77 2.76 35.76
C HIS A 233 14.21 2.98 36.26
N ASN A 234 14.84 1.98 36.85
CA ASN A 234 16.18 2.10 37.39
C ASN A 234 16.89 0.73 37.41
N PHE A 235 18.23 0.73 37.35
CA PHE A 235 19.05 -0.48 37.24
C PHE A 235 18.93 -1.45 38.42
N ASN A 236 18.49 -0.99 39.58
CA ASN A 236 18.33 -1.81 40.80
C ASN A 236 16.88 -2.04 41.21
N VAL A 237 15.93 -1.78 40.32
CA VAL A 237 14.49 -1.99 40.50
C VAL A 237 14.00 -2.98 39.45
N ILE A 238 13.37 -4.08 39.90
CA ILE A 238 12.71 -5.03 39.02
C ILE A 238 11.48 -4.36 38.41
N ALA A 239 11.38 -4.37 37.10
CA ALA A 239 10.28 -3.75 36.36
C ALA A 239 8.96 -4.50 36.61
N ASP A 240 7.91 -3.75 36.88
CA ASP A 240 6.54 -4.25 37.04
C ASP A 240 5.74 -4.23 35.74
N GLU A 241 6.20 -3.50 34.71
CA GLU A 241 5.53 -3.46 33.42
C GLU A 241 6.54 -3.34 32.26
N ILE A 242 6.26 -4.06 31.16
CA ILE A 242 6.91 -3.91 29.86
C ILE A 242 5.85 -3.89 28.76
N VAL A 243 5.98 -2.93 27.85
CA VAL A 243 5.14 -2.81 26.66
C VAL A 243 5.96 -3.14 25.40
N LEU A 244 5.49 -4.12 24.64
CA LEU A 244 6.02 -4.49 23.34
C LEU A 244 5.05 -4.04 22.24
N LYS A 245 5.57 -3.48 21.13
CA LYS A 245 4.77 -3.21 19.93
C LYS A 245 5.46 -3.80 18.71
N GLY A 246 4.65 -4.32 17.79
CA GLY A 246 5.19 -5.01 16.63
C GLY A 246 4.24 -5.07 15.47
N THR A 247 4.70 -5.74 14.43
CA THR A 247 3.94 -5.95 13.19
C THR A 247 4.04 -7.39 12.72
N ALA A 248 2.97 -7.87 12.10
CA ALA A 248 2.92 -9.16 11.42
C ALA A 248 2.60 -8.95 9.94
N ARG A 249 3.22 -9.78 9.08
CA ARG A 249 3.02 -9.76 7.63
C ARG A 249 2.80 -11.18 7.12
N SER A 250 1.92 -11.34 6.14
CA SER A 250 1.68 -12.63 5.46
C SER A 250 1.11 -12.41 4.06
N TYR A 251 1.40 -13.32 3.14
CA TYR A 251 0.84 -13.28 1.78
C TYR A 251 -0.51 -13.97 1.64
N THR A 252 -0.94 -14.72 2.67
CA THR A 252 -2.21 -15.45 2.65
C THR A 252 -3.01 -15.18 3.92
N GLU A 253 -4.33 -15.29 3.84
CA GLU A 253 -5.20 -15.15 4.99
C GLU A 253 -5.02 -16.31 5.99
N GLU A 254 -4.71 -17.52 5.50
CA GLU A 254 -4.41 -18.68 6.33
C GLU A 254 -3.21 -18.42 7.25
N ASN A 255 -2.12 -17.88 6.71
CA ASN A 255 -0.94 -17.54 7.51
C ASN A 255 -1.19 -16.33 8.42
N ARG A 256 -2.04 -15.39 8.02
CA ARG A 256 -2.46 -14.27 8.87
C ARG A 256 -3.14 -14.79 10.14
N GLN A 257 -4.11 -15.67 9.99
CA GLN A 257 -4.83 -16.29 11.12
C GLN A 257 -3.94 -17.23 11.91
N LEU A 258 -3.06 -18.00 11.27
CA LEU A 258 -2.07 -18.82 11.95
C LEU A 258 -1.21 -17.97 12.90
N ILE A 259 -0.63 -16.85 12.40
CA ILE A 259 0.21 -15.96 13.22
C ILE A 259 -0.56 -15.45 14.43
N LYS A 260 -1.76 -14.90 14.22
CA LYS A 260 -2.62 -14.35 15.28
C LYS A 260 -2.92 -15.39 16.38
N ASN A 261 -3.33 -16.59 15.98
CA ASN A 261 -3.68 -17.66 16.89
C ASN A 261 -2.46 -18.18 17.67
N ARG A 262 -1.33 -18.38 16.97
CA ARG A 262 -0.09 -18.85 17.61
C ARG A 262 0.47 -17.80 18.58
N MET A 263 0.39 -16.50 18.27
CA MET A 263 0.75 -15.45 19.22
C MET A 263 -0.07 -15.57 20.51
N GLN A 264 -1.40 -15.71 20.40
CA GLN A 264 -2.28 -15.85 21.55
C GLN A 264 -1.93 -17.08 22.44
N GLU A 265 -1.64 -18.21 21.79
CA GLU A 265 -1.26 -19.44 22.50
C GLU A 265 0.08 -19.32 23.22
N ILE A 266 1.10 -18.76 22.54
CA ILE A 266 2.44 -18.54 23.11
C ILE A 266 2.36 -17.56 24.29
N ILE A 267 1.64 -16.45 24.14
CA ILE A 267 1.42 -15.44 25.19
C ILE A 267 0.78 -16.10 26.42
N SER A 268 -0.27 -16.88 26.21
CA SER A 268 -0.97 -17.59 27.31
C SER A 268 -0.05 -18.61 28.03
N GLY A 269 0.81 -19.30 27.27
CA GLY A 269 1.78 -20.25 27.83
C GLY A 269 2.85 -19.53 28.67
N ILE A 270 3.41 -18.45 28.18
CA ILE A 270 4.42 -17.65 28.90
C ILE A 270 3.81 -17.00 30.16
N ALA A 271 2.60 -16.44 30.07
CA ALA A 271 1.90 -15.85 31.20
C ALA A 271 1.77 -16.87 32.36
N LYS A 272 1.34 -18.10 32.06
CA LYS A 272 1.23 -19.17 33.02
C LYS A 272 2.59 -19.60 33.60
N THR A 273 3.61 -19.72 32.75
CA THR A 273 4.96 -20.20 33.15
C THR A 273 5.60 -19.25 34.14
N PHE A 274 5.42 -17.95 33.97
CA PHE A 274 6.05 -16.91 34.79
C PHE A 274 5.11 -16.27 35.80
N SER A 275 3.85 -16.72 35.91
CA SER A 275 2.81 -16.12 36.77
C SER A 275 2.63 -14.60 36.50
N ALA A 276 2.78 -14.16 35.25
CA ALA A 276 2.57 -12.81 34.80
C ALA A 276 1.16 -12.62 34.24
N GLU A 277 0.63 -11.38 34.32
CA GLU A 277 -0.56 -10.97 33.56
C GLU A 277 -0.10 -10.36 32.23
N ILE A 278 -0.67 -10.78 31.12
CA ILE A 278 -0.30 -10.27 29.80
C ILE A 278 -1.54 -9.87 29.01
N ASP A 279 -1.65 -8.58 28.69
CA ASP A 279 -2.67 -8.06 27.78
C ASP A 279 -2.14 -8.11 26.34
N PHE A 280 -2.95 -8.62 25.43
CA PHE A 280 -2.63 -8.72 24.00
C PHE A 280 -3.71 -8.07 23.15
N THR A 281 -3.31 -7.13 22.32
CA THR A 281 -4.15 -6.50 21.29
C THR A 281 -3.55 -6.77 19.92
N TYR A 282 -4.34 -7.32 19.01
CA TYR A 282 -3.98 -7.55 17.62
C TYR A 282 -4.95 -6.79 16.73
N THR A 283 -4.45 -5.87 15.93
CA THR A 283 -5.23 -5.05 15.01
C THR A 283 -4.93 -5.50 13.59
N GLU A 284 -5.93 -6.07 12.94
CA GLU A 284 -5.85 -6.41 11.53
C GLU A 284 -5.90 -5.12 10.71
N GLY A 285 -4.85 -4.92 9.91
CA GLY A 285 -4.73 -3.82 8.94
C GLY A 285 -5.13 -4.28 7.54
N TYR A 286 -4.34 -3.92 6.53
CA TYR A 286 -4.63 -4.28 5.15
C TYR A 286 -4.56 -5.79 4.96
N PRO A 287 -5.54 -6.41 4.25
CA PRO A 287 -5.43 -7.80 3.84
C PRO A 287 -4.34 -7.98 2.77
N PRO A 288 -3.94 -9.22 2.45
CA PRO A 288 -3.00 -9.46 1.37
C PRO A 288 -3.60 -9.01 0.03
N THR A 289 -2.79 -8.36 -0.81
CA THR A 289 -3.18 -8.02 -2.18
C THR A 289 -2.99 -9.23 -3.07
N ILE A 290 -4.09 -9.78 -3.59
CA ILE A 290 -4.12 -11.00 -4.37
C ILE A 290 -4.64 -10.70 -5.77
N ASN A 291 -3.80 -10.89 -6.77
CA ASN A 291 -4.16 -10.71 -8.17
C ASN A 291 -5.02 -11.87 -8.68
N ASP A 292 -6.11 -11.52 -9.34
CA ASP A 292 -6.94 -12.47 -10.08
C ASP A 292 -6.17 -13.06 -11.27
N GLU A 293 -6.25 -14.38 -11.47
CA GLU A 293 -5.51 -15.10 -12.52
C GLU A 293 -5.91 -14.64 -13.93
N ALA A 294 -7.20 -14.40 -14.17
CA ALA A 294 -7.66 -13.99 -15.49
C ALA A 294 -7.22 -12.56 -15.81
N LEU A 295 -7.29 -11.66 -14.82
CA LEU A 295 -6.84 -10.28 -14.99
C LEU A 295 -5.32 -10.17 -15.12
N PHE A 296 -4.58 -11.00 -14.38
CA PHE A 296 -3.12 -11.12 -14.57
C PHE A 296 -2.78 -11.47 -16.03
N LYS A 297 -3.46 -12.46 -16.63
CA LYS A 297 -3.23 -12.87 -18.03
C LYS A 297 -3.54 -11.72 -19.00
N LYS A 298 -4.66 -10.99 -18.78
CA LYS A 298 -5.04 -9.82 -19.59
C LYS A 298 -3.97 -8.73 -19.49
N LEU A 299 -3.56 -8.39 -18.28
CA LEU A 299 -2.54 -7.36 -18.04
C LEU A 299 -1.18 -7.73 -18.66
N MET A 300 -0.74 -8.98 -18.52
CA MET A 300 0.50 -9.46 -19.13
C MET A 300 0.51 -9.28 -20.65
N ILE A 301 -0.61 -9.54 -21.32
CA ILE A 301 -0.73 -9.36 -22.78
C ILE A 301 -0.59 -7.86 -23.12
N SER A 302 -1.32 -6.99 -22.44
CA SER A 302 -1.30 -5.54 -22.69
C SER A 302 0.06 -4.92 -22.35
N ALA A 303 0.65 -5.27 -21.20
CA ALA A 303 1.95 -4.78 -20.78
C ALA A 303 3.08 -5.19 -21.76
N LYS A 304 3.06 -6.43 -22.25
CA LYS A 304 4.03 -6.90 -23.25
C LYS A 304 3.96 -6.14 -24.57
N LYS A 305 2.82 -5.60 -24.97
CA LYS A 305 2.71 -4.74 -26.16
C LYS A 305 3.47 -3.42 -25.98
N ILE A 306 3.57 -2.94 -24.74
CA ILE A 306 4.23 -1.67 -24.41
C ILE A 306 5.73 -1.85 -24.11
N VAL A 307 6.10 -2.86 -23.31
CA VAL A 307 7.47 -3.00 -22.83
C VAL A 307 8.19 -4.28 -23.33
N GLY A 308 7.51 -5.12 -24.09
CA GLY A 308 8.07 -6.39 -24.61
C GLY A 308 8.45 -7.34 -23.51
N ASP A 309 9.66 -7.93 -23.61
CA ASP A 309 10.18 -8.91 -22.64
C ASP A 309 10.56 -8.30 -21.27
N ARG A 310 10.44 -6.98 -21.11
CA ARG A 310 10.65 -6.31 -19.81
C ARG A 310 9.43 -6.42 -18.88
N CYS A 311 8.36 -7.11 -19.29
CA CYS A 311 7.25 -7.49 -18.44
C CYS A 311 7.47 -8.90 -17.89
N GLY A 312 7.53 -9.03 -16.55
CA GLY A 312 7.82 -10.31 -15.90
C GLY A 312 7.54 -10.32 -14.40
N PHE A 313 8.23 -11.19 -13.69
CA PHE A 313 8.06 -11.38 -12.26
C PHE A 313 8.54 -10.15 -11.48
N PRO A 314 7.76 -9.64 -10.50
CA PRO A 314 8.09 -8.43 -9.77
C PRO A 314 9.17 -8.67 -8.71
N TYR A 315 9.86 -7.59 -8.30
CA TYR A 315 10.54 -7.58 -7.01
C TYR A 315 9.48 -7.56 -5.90
N LEU A 316 9.35 -8.67 -5.18
CA LEU A 316 8.38 -8.81 -4.11
C LEU A 316 8.84 -8.14 -2.82
N SER A 317 7.90 -7.60 -2.07
CA SER A 317 8.10 -6.97 -0.76
C SER A 317 6.97 -7.37 0.17
N MET A 318 7.26 -7.47 1.47
CA MET A 318 6.24 -7.68 2.49
C MET A 318 5.51 -6.37 2.88
N GLY A 319 5.51 -5.36 2.00
CA GLY A 319 4.69 -4.16 2.11
C GLY A 319 3.20 -4.48 2.08
N GLY A 320 2.40 -3.62 2.72
CA GLY A 320 0.94 -3.64 2.59
C GLY A 320 0.48 -2.66 1.51
N GLU A 321 -0.74 -2.86 1.01
CA GLU A 321 -1.38 -2.00 0.01
C GLU A 321 -2.90 -2.15 0.14
N ASP A 322 -3.60 -1.04 0.30
CA ASP A 322 -5.04 -1.05 0.55
C ASP A 322 -5.89 -1.30 -0.72
N PHE A 323 -5.26 -1.35 -1.91
CA PHE A 323 -5.89 -1.91 -3.11
C PHE A 323 -6.46 -3.32 -2.86
N SER A 324 -5.90 -4.02 -1.90
CA SER A 324 -6.39 -5.32 -1.41
C SER A 324 -7.89 -5.31 -1.06
N TYR A 325 -8.42 -4.20 -0.55
CA TYR A 325 -9.86 -4.08 -0.25
C TYR A 325 -10.72 -4.11 -1.52
N TYR A 326 -10.26 -3.50 -2.62
CA TYR A 326 -10.94 -3.61 -3.91
C TYR A 326 -10.90 -5.04 -4.44
N ALA A 327 -9.70 -5.66 -4.41
CA ALA A 327 -9.50 -7.03 -4.87
C ALA A 327 -10.30 -8.08 -4.07
N GLN A 328 -10.70 -7.77 -2.83
CA GLN A 328 -11.61 -8.60 -2.05
C GLN A 328 -13.09 -8.48 -2.48
N LYS A 329 -13.47 -7.43 -3.21
CA LYS A 329 -14.86 -7.15 -3.61
C LYS A 329 -15.15 -7.56 -5.04
N ILE A 330 -14.23 -7.30 -5.95
CA ILE A 330 -14.32 -7.61 -7.37
C ILE A 330 -12.97 -8.14 -7.87
N PRO A 331 -12.91 -8.85 -9.00
CA PRO A 331 -11.63 -9.22 -9.61
C PRO A 331 -10.71 -8.02 -9.76
N GLY A 332 -9.50 -8.12 -9.20
CA GLY A 332 -8.51 -7.04 -9.19
C GLY A 332 -7.13 -7.52 -9.63
N CYS A 333 -6.36 -6.64 -10.27
CA CYS A 333 -4.97 -6.90 -10.59
C CYS A 333 -4.11 -5.67 -10.32
N PHE A 334 -3.10 -5.85 -9.49
CA PHE A 334 -2.12 -4.82 -9.12
C PHE A 334 -0.77 -5.13 -9.78
N PHE A 335 -0.08 -4.09 -10.24
CA PHE A 335 1.20 -4.26 -10.91
C PHE A 335 2.18 -3.13 -10.62
N PHE A 336 3.46 -3.41 -10.80
CA PHE A 336 4.54 -2.47 -10.59
C PHE A 336 5.13 -1.97 -11.90
N VAL A 337 5.49 -0.69 -11.94
CA VAL A 337 6.28 -0.09 -13.00
C VAL A 337 7.62 0.33 -12.41
N GLY A 338 8.69 -0.27 -12.89
CA GLY A 338 10.04 0.06 -12.50
C GLY A 338 10.34 1.54 -12.77
N SER A 339 10.73 2.24 -11.71
CA SER A 339 10.94 3.69 -11.70
C SER A 339 12.27 4.11 -11.09
N ALA A 340 13.16 3.16 -10.80
CA ALA A 340 14.48 3.50 -10.26
C ALA A 340 15.21 4.48 -11.18
N PRO A 341 15.76 5.59 -10.63
CA PRO A 341 16.52 6.55 -11.42
C PRO A 341 17.69 5.88 -12.13
N SER A 342 17.78 6.06 -13.46
CA SER A 342 18.76 5.36 -14.30
C SER A 342 20.21 5.76 -14.07
N ASN A 343 20.43 6.91 -13.42
CA ASN A 343 21.74 7.45 -13.05
C ASN A 343 22.21 7.04 -11.63
N GLN A 344 21.46 6.20 -10.94
CA GLN A 344 21.73 5.75 -9.58
C GLN A 344 21.81 4.22 -9.50
N GLU A 345 22.45 3.73 -8.46
CA GLU A 345 22.48 2.29 -8.19
C GLU A 345 21.06 1.82 -7.83
N LEU A 346 20.66 0.66 -8.38
CA LEU A 346 19.36 0.06 -8.09
C LEU A 346 19.18 -0.12 -6.58
N ARG A 347 18.05 0.34 -6.05
CA ARG A 347 17.68 0.34 -4.62
C ARG A 347 18.41 1.36 -3.74
N SER A 348 19.22 2.24 -4.29
CA SER A 348 19.84 3.33 -3.53
C SER A 348 18.84 4.41 -3.12
N VAL A 349 17.68 4.46 -3.80
CA VAL A 349 16.58 5.41 -3.54
C VAL A 349 15.31 4.60 -3.22
N PRO A 350 15.21 4.04 -1.99
CA PRO A 350 14.03 3.26 -1.61
C PRO A 350 12.81 4.16 -1.38
N HIS A 351 11.63 3.56 -1.45
CA HIS A 351 10.39 4.21 -1.01
C HIS A 351 10.50 4.63 0.45
N HIS A 352 9.77 5.68 0.85
CA HIS A 352 9.70 6.25 2.20
C HIS A 352 11.02 6.87 2.70
N CYS A 353 11.98 7.17 1.82
CA CYS A 353 13.17 7.91 2.20
C CYS A 353 13.07 9.41 1.85
N SER A 354 13.79 10.26 2.59
CA SER A 354 13.74 11.71 2.43
C SER A 354 14.31 12.25 1.10
N HIS A 355 15.03 11.41 0.38
CA HIS A 355 15.59 11.71 -0.95
C HIS A 355 14.99 10.85 -2.05
N PHE A 356 13.78 10.32 -1.84
CA PHE A 356 13.06 9.52 -2.84
C PHE A 356 12.88 10.30 -4.14
N ASP A 357 13.21 9.65 -5.25
CA ASP A 357 13.05 10.17 -6.60
C ASP A 357 12.79 9.03 -7.59
N ILE A 358 12.27 9.36 -8.77
CA ILE A 358 11.93 8.39 -9.81
C ILE A 358 12.48 8.83 -11.17
N ASP A 359 12.66 7.88 -12.07
CA ASP A 359 12.79 8.18 -13.49
C ASP A 359 11.41 8.55 -14.04
N GLU A 360 11.20 9.82 -14.39
CA GLU A 360 9.91 10.34 -14.86
C GLU A 360 9.41 9.70 -16.18
N ASN A 361 10.29 9.05 -16.95
CA ASN A 361 9.88 8.31 -18.14
C ASN A 361 9.01 7.08 -17.78
N ALA A 362 9.08 6.59 -16.54
CA ALA A 362 8.21 5.53 -16.05
C ALA A 362 6.72 5.93 -16.10
N LEU A 363 6.41 7.23 -15.98
CA LEU A 363 5.03 7.73 -16.05
C LEU A 363 4.39 7.44 -17.41
N LEU A 364 5.17 7.57 -18.48
CA LEU A 364 4.68 7.24 -19.82
C LEU A 364 4.38 5.74 -19.96
N VAL A 365 5.22 4.89 -19.37
CA VAL A 365 5.01 3.43 -19.40
C VAL A 365 3.71 3.06 -18.69
N GLY A 366 3.49 3.54 -17.47
CA GLY A 366 2.29 3.22 -16.70
C GLY A 366 1.01 3.73 -17.36
N ALA A 367 1.00 4.99 -17.83
CA ALA A 367 -0.14 5.53 -18.56
C ALA A 367 -0.44 4.75 -19.85
N SER A 368 0.59 4.34 -20.60
CA SER A 368 0.43 3.54 -21.82
C SER A 368 -0.13 2.15 -21.56
N ILE A 369 0.25 1.52 -20.44
CA ILE A 369 -0.30 0.21 -20.05
C ILE A 369 -1.80 0.33 -19.71
N PHE A 370 -2.21 1.34 -18.96
CA PHE A 370 -3.63 1.57 -18.69
C PHE A 370 -4.43 1.79 -19.98
N VAL A 371 -3.92 2.60 -20.91
CA VAL A 371 -4.57 2.82 -22.22
C VAL A 371 -4.65 1.51 -23.01
N GLN A 372 -3.54 0.78 -23.15
CA GLN A 372 -3.49 -0.47 -23.90
C GLN A 372 -4.42 -1.53 -23.32
N LEU A 373 -4.53 -1.61 -22.01
CA LEU A 373 -5.40 -2.54 -21.30
C LEU A 373 -6.88 -2.24 -21.62
N VAL A 374 -7.28 -0.98 -21.63
CA VAL A 374 -8.64 -0.56 -22.02
C VAL A 374 -8.87 -0.83 -23.52
N GLU A 375 -7.90 -0.52 -24.38
CA GLU A 375 -8.01 -0.82 -25.82
C GLU A 375 -8.23 -2.32 -26.07
N ASP A 376 -7.50 -3.17 -25.38
CA ASP A 376 -7.58 -4.62 -25.55
C ASP A 376 -8.93 -5.20 -25.07
N GLN A 377 -9.53 -4.63 -24.03
CA GLN A 377 -10.69 -5.21 -23.37
C GLN A 377 -12.03 -4.59 -23.79
N VAL A 378 -12.07 -3.31 -24.10
CA VAL A 378 -13.32 -2.60 -24.41
C VAL A 378 -13.32 -1.88 -25.76
N ILE A 379 -12.23 -1.94 -26.54
CA ILE A 379 -12.24 -1.45 -27.93
C ILE A 379 -12.11 -2.61 -28.91
N ASN A 380 -11.10 -3.47 -28.71
CA ASN A 380 -10.74 -4.54 -29.67
C ASN A 380 -11.40 -5.90 -29.36
N ASN A 381 -12.05 -6.02 -28.22
CA ASN A 381 -12.75 -7.26 -27.81
C ASN A 381 -14.11 -7.33 -28.50
N ARG A 382 -14.17 -7.95 -29.70
CA ARG A 382 -15.40 -8.26 -30.45
C ARG A 382 -15.70 -9.75 -30.40
#